data_2c6174e45c50768fb7842ac28dd4f9f7
#
_entry.id   2c6174e45c50768fb7842ac28dd4f9f7
#
_cell.length_a   1.000
_cell.length_b   1.000
_cell.length_c   1.000
_cell.angle_alpha   90.00
_cell.angle_beta   90.00
_cell.angle_gamma   90.00
#
_symmetry.space_group_name_H-M   'P 1'
#
loop_
_entity.id
_entity.type
_entity.pdbx_description
1 polymer ?
#
loop_
_entity_poly.entity_id
_entity_poly.type
_entity_poly.pdbx_seq_one_letter_code
_entity_poly.pdbx_strand_id
1 'polypeptide(L)'
;TTATEPLENLLKEELLTKGYDVADIDMTVGTSYTAVGEALSAGSADIGFISGGNYVLFSDDCDVLLTALRYAINKDSEDPKDWNDGTIEENTDQMSTYYRSIILAGPSEKGQELLAKVNNGEELTWDDLNSATWAVMGPTSASGYIYPSLWLQERYGKTIADLDNAVQSDSYTTSLARLASGQADVMVSFGHIRTKNAKDWKEKLGGTDEMVNQTGIIGVTEPIYNDMIAYSKNSELMQDEDFRKALGDSFIELAETDEGKEIFSVFSQIGYEWGDDANYDGERAAQELLKSLN
;
A
#
# COMPACT_ATOMS: atom_id res chain seq x y z
N THR A 1 3.66 23.01 3.26
CA THR A 1 5.02 23.19 2.71
C THR A 1 4.96 24.11 1.50
N THR A 2 6.04 24.77 1.13
CA THR A 2 6.07 25.71 -0.03
C THR A 2 5.56 25.07 -1.33
N ALA A 3 5.76 23.76 -1.52
CA ALA A 3 5.29 23.03 -2.70
C ALA A 3 3.75 22.86 -2.75
N THR A 4 3.07 22.94 -1.63
CA THR A 4 1.60 22.75 -1.53
C THR A 4 0.83 24.08 -1.40
N GLU A 5 1.53 25.22 -1.18
CA GLU A 5 0.90 26.53 -1.08
C GLU A 5 0.00 26.93 -2.27
N PRO A 6 0.32 26.56 -3.54
CA PRO A 6 -0.55 26.88 -4.67
C PRO A 6 -1.91 26.16 -4.64
N LEU A 7 -2.02 25.02 -3.93
CA LEU A 7 -3.23 24.21 -3.91
C LEU A 7 -4.47 24.99 -3.44
N GLU A 8 -4.32 25.85 -2.43
CA GLU A 8 -5.43 26.67 -1.91
C GLU A 8 -6.07 27.52 -3.00
N ASN A 9 -5.25 28.21 -3.78
CA ASN A 9 -5.75 29.08 -4.85
C ASN A 9 -6.32 28.28 -6.02
N LEU A 10 -5.63 27.22 -6.44
CA LEU A 10 -6.08 26.34 -7.53
C LEU A 10 -7.44 25.70 -7.19
N LEU A 11 -7.59 25.23 -5.95
CA LEU A 11 -8.83 24.63 -5.49
C LEU A 11 -9.98 25.65 -5.41
N LYS A 12 -9.71 26.89 -4.98
CA LYS A 12 -10.71 27.97 -5.00
C LYS A 12 -11.15 28.31 -6.42
N GLU A 13 -10.21 28.43 -7.34
CA GLU A 13 -10.51 28.71 -8.75
C GLU A 13 -11.33 27.58 -9.36
N GLU A 14 -10.98 26.31 -9.08
CA GLU A 14 -11.70 25.16 -9.61
C GLU A 14 -13.11 25.04 -9.03
N LEU A 15 -13.30 25.25 -7.73
CA LEU A 15 -14.61 25.27 -7.09
C LEU A 15 -15.50 26.40 -7.62
N LEU A 16 -14.91 27.56 -7.93
CA LEU A 16 -15.66 28.67 -8.52
C LEU A 16 -16.22 28.28 -9.91
N THR A 17 -15.48 27.51 -10.72
CA THR A 17 -15.99 27.02 -12.02
C THR A 17 -17.22 26.12 -11.84
N LYS A 18 -17.34 25.46 -10.69
CA LYS A 18 -18.44 24.57 -10.32
C LYS A 18 -19.57 25.30 -9.58
N GLY A 19 -19.47 26.64 -9.45
CA GLY A 19 -20.50 27.49 -8.87
C GLY A 19 -20.36 27.73 -7.36
N TYR A 20 -19.23 27.35 -6.76
CA TYR A 20 -18.95 27.56 -5.34
C TYR A 20 -17.89 28.66 -5.15
N ASP A 21 -18.31 29.80 -4.62
CA ASP A 21 -17.43 30.92 -4.26
C ASP A 21 -16.94 30.72 -2.81
N VAL A 22 -15.80 30.02 -2.67
CA VAL A 22 -15.20 29.74 -1.37
C VAL A 22 -14.33 30.91 -0.93
N ALA A 23 -14.70 31.55 0.18
CA ALA A 23 -14.04 32.75 0.68
C ALA A 23 -12.57 32.46 1.06
N ASP A 24 -12.33 31.35 1.77
CA ASP A 24 -10.98 30.98 2.20
C ASP A 24 -10.82 29.45 2.31
N ILE A 25 -9.59 28.98 2.11
CA ILE A 25 -9.18 27.60 2.35
C ILE A 25 -7.97 27.68 3.29
N ASP A 26 -8.10 27.12 4.47
CA ASP A 26 -7.01 27.03 5.44
C ASP A 26 -6.37 25.62 5.36
N MET A 27 -5.11 25.57 4.99
CA MET A 27 -4.38 24.33 4.82
C MET A 27 -3.32 24.15 5.90
N THR A 28 -3.51 23.15 6.75
CA THR A 28 -2.59 22.82 7.82
C THR A 28 -1.87 21.51 7.55
N VAL A 29 -0.57 21.44 7.76
CA VAL A 29 0.21 20.22 7.70
C VAL A 29 0.19 19.55 9.07
N GLY A 30 -0.50 18.42 9.19
CA GLY A 30 -0.53 17.62 10.41
C GLY A 30 0.84 17.05 10.76
N THR A 31 1.10 16.82 12.04
CA THR A 31 2.35 16.21 12.53
C THR A 31 2.40 14.70 12.30
N SER A 32 1.23 14.07 12.09
CA SER A 32 1.07 12.64 11.81
C SER A 32 -0.31 12.38 11.18
N TYR A 33 -0.49 11.22 10.55
CA TYR A 33 -1.81 10.79 10.07
C TYR A 33 -2.83 10.63 11.20
N THR A 34 -2.40 10.25 12.40
CA THR A 34 -3.27 10.19 13.58
C THR A 34 -3.82 11.57 13.93
N ALA A 35 -2.98 12.60 13.93
CA ALA A 35 -3.42 13.98 14.18
C ALA A 35 -4.42 14.49 13.12
N VAL A 36 -4.27 14.07 11.86
CA VAL A 36 -5.25 14.36 10.80
C VAL A 36 -6.58 13.65 11.10
N GLY A 37 -6.55 12.38 11.47
CA GLY A 37 -7.75 11.62 11.87
C GLY A 37 -8.48 12.24 13.07
N GLU A 38 -7.74 12.69 14.09
CA GLU A 38 -8.31 13.40 15.24
C GLU A 38 -8.97 14.72 14.85
N ALA A 39 -8.36 15.48 13.93
CA ALA A 39 -8.93 16.75 13.44
C ALA A 39 -10.22 16.53 12.64
N LEU A 40 -10.27 15.48 11.80
CA LEU A 40 -11.46 15.07 11.07
C LEU A 40 -12.56 14.60 12.03
N SER A 41 -12.24 13.74 13.00
CA SER A 41 -13.19 13.23 14.00
C SER A 41 -13.78 14.36 14.84
N ALA A 42 -12.97 15.36 15.19
CA ALA A 42 -13.43 16.55 15.94
C ALA A 42 -14.22 17.56 15.08
N GLY A 43 -14.27 17.41 13.76
CA GLY A 43 -14.86 18.38 12.84
C GLY A 43 -14.08 19.70 12.76
N SER A 44 -12.82 19.73 13.21
CA SER A 44 -11.94 20.89 13.10
C SER A 44 -11.21 20.98 11.76
N ALA A 45 -11.24 19.91 10.98
CA ALA A 45 -10.87 19.87 9.57
C ALA A 45 -12.03 19.27 8.78
N ASP A 46 -12.33 19.86 7.60
CA ASP A 46 -13.39 19.38 6.71
C ASP A 46 -12.94 18.15 5.94
N ILE A 47 -11.70 18.19 5.43
CA ILE A 47 -11.06 17.09 4.70
C ILE A 47 -9.62 16.87 5.20
N GLY A 48 -9.08 15.68 4.93
CA GLY A 48 -7.70 15.36 5.28
C GLY A 48 -7.10 14.27 4.42
N PHE A 49 -5.81 14.41 4.12
CA PHE A 49 -5.01 13.36 3.49
C PHE A 49 -4.57 12.37 4.56
N ILE A 50 -5.01 11.12 4.47
CA ILE A 50 -4.82 10.12 5.51
C ILE A 50 -4.55 8.74 4.89
N SER A 51 -3.79 7.90 5.59
CA SER A 51 -3.57 6.51 5.18
C SER A 51 -4.74 5.61 5.58
N GLY A 52 -4.94 4.50 4.86
CA GLY A 52 -6.01 3.55 5.13
C GLY A 52 -6.01 3.04 6.57
N GLY A 53 -4.84 2.64 7.08
CA GLY A 53 -4.70 2.13 8.46
C GLY A 53 -5.01 3.16 9.54
N ASN A 54 -4.80 4.47 9.27
CA ASN A 54 -5.23 5.53 10.18
C ASN A 54 -6.71 5.90 9.98
N TYR A 55 -7.19 5.91 8.74
CA TYR A 55 -8.60 6.19 8.44
C TYR A 55 -9.53 5.27 9.22
N VAL A 56 -9.30 3.97 9.21
CA VAL A 56 -10.20 2.99 9.86
C VAL A 56 -10.29 3.16 11.37
N LEU A 57 -9.32 3.84 12.01
CA LEU A 57 -9.39 4.18 13.43
C LEU A 57 -10.40 5.29 13.74
N PHE A 58 -10.78 6.08 12.72
CA PHE A 58 -11.69 7.23 12.83
C PHE A 58 -12.92 7.10 11.91
N SER A 59 -13.16 5.94 11.30
CA SER A 59 -14.20 5.75 10.28
C SER A 59 -15.64 5.92 10.81
N ASP A 60 -15.84 5.92 12.11
CA ASP A 60 -17.14 6.29 12.69
C ASP A 60 -17.50 7.76 12.42
N ASP A 61 -16.48 8.64 12.46
CA ASP A 61 -16.62 10.10 12.31
C ASP A 61 -16.18 10.64 10.95
N CYS A 62 -15.56 9.80 10.13
CA CYS A 62 -15.03 10.16 8.81
C CYS A 62 -15.54 9.22 7.73
N ASP A 63 -15.47 9.66 6.47
CA ASP A 63 -15.72 8.81 5.33
C ASP A 63 -14.75 9.13 4.18
N VAL A 64 -14.64 8.21 3.23
CA VAL A 64 -13.73 8.34 2.09
C VAL A 64 -14.35 9.27 1.06
N LEU A 65 -13.62 10.31 0.67
CA LEU A 65 -13.97 11.14 -0.48
C LEU A 65 -13.34 10.58 -1.75
N LEU A 66 -12.01 10.49 -1.77
CA LEU A 66 -11.23 10.04 -2.92
C LEU A 66 -10.13 9.08 -2.48
N THR A 67 -9.88 8.06 -3.30
CA THR A 67 -8.70 7.20 -3.16
C THR A 67 -7.60 7.67 -4.11
N ALA A 68 -6.37 7.76 -3.61
CA ALA A 68 -5.22 8.18 -4.40
C ALA A 68 -4.81 7.10 -5.42
N LEU A 69 -4.37 7.57 -6.58
CA LEU A 69 -3.85 6.74 -7.67
C LEU A 69 -2.32 6.73 -7.68
N ARG A 70 -1.76 5.57 -8.01
CA ARG A 70 -0.34 5.35 -8.29
C ARG A 70 -0.20 4.55 -9.58
N TYR A 71 0.97 4.56 -10.20
CA TYR A 71 1.21 3.71 -11.36
C TYR A 71 1.11 2.23 -10.99
N ALA A 72 0.32 1.51 -11.78
CA ALA A 72 0.18 0.07 -11.67
C ALA A 72 1.40 -0.67 -12.23
N ILE A 73 1.56 -1.92 -11.83
CA ILE A 73 2.47 -2.86 -12.48
C ILE A 73 1.69 -3.79 -13.41
N ASN A 74 2.38 -4.43 -14.33
CA ASN A 74 1.78 -5.31 -15.34
C ASN A 74 1.36 -6.69 -14.79
N LYS A 75 1.51 -6.94 -13.50
CA LYS A 75 1.13 -8.19 -12.83
C LYS A 75 0.26 -7.87 -11.62
N ASP A 76 -0.97 -8.40 -11.61
CA ASP A 76 -1.95 -8.16 -10.53
C ASP A 76 -2.84 -9.40 -10.26
N SER A 77 -2.37 -10.61 -10.59
CA SER A 77 -3.09 -11.84 -10.31
C SER A 77 -3.00 -12.21 -8.83
N GLU A 78 -4.05 -12.85 -8.31
CA GLU A 78 -4.05 -13.50 -6.99
C GLU A 78 -3.34 -14.86 -7.02
N ASP A 79 -3.21 -15.48 -8.20
CA ASP A 79 -2.42 -16.70 -8.38
C ASP A 79 -0.93 -16.34 -8.50
N PRO A 80 -0.08 -16.77 -7.56
CA PRO A 80 1.35 -16.50 -7.60
C PRO A 80 2.04 -17.07 -8.85
N LYS A 81 1.49 -18.09 -9.50
CA LYS A 81 2.05 -18.69 -10.73
C LYS A 81 2.10 -17.68 -11.88
N ASP A 82 1.11 -16.79 -11.96
CA ASP A 82 1.05 -15.77 -13.01
C ASP A 82 2.18 -14.75 -12.92
N TRP A 83 2.81 -14.67 -11.75
CA TRP A 83 3.98 -13.81 -11.52
C TRP A 83 5.30 -14.51 -11.89
N ASN A 84 5.29 -15.81 -12.13
CA ASN A 84 6.46 -16.68 -12.34
C ASN A 84 6.63 -17.08 -13.82
N ASP A 85 6.26 -16.22 -14.75
CA ASP A 85 6.33 -16.44 -16.20
C ASP A 85 7.74 -16.26 -16.82
N GLY A 86 8.76 -16.09 -15.99
CA GLY A 86 10.15 -15.83 -16.41
C GLY A 86 10.48 -14.36 -16.65
N THR A 87 9.53 -13.44 -16.30
CA THR A 87 9.75 -11.99 -16.29
C THR A 87 9.54 -11.42 -14.89
N ILE A 88 10.14 -10.28 -14.60
CA ILE A 88 9.78 -9.49 -13.43
C ILE A 88 8.63 -8.54 -13.79
N GLU A 89 7.91 -8.08 -12.77
CA GLU A 89 6.90 -7.04 -12.92
C GLU A 89 7.51 -5.73 -13.42
N GLU A 90 6.76 -5.00 -14.24
CA GLU A 90 7.16 -3.71 -14.81
C GLU A 90 6.10 -2.64 -14.50
N ASN A 91 6.55 -1.40 -14.29
CA ASN A 91 5.64 -0.27 -14.18
C ASN A 91 4.91 -0.07 -15.52
N THR A 92 3.64 0.27 -15.44
CA THR A 92 2.81 0.62 -16.59
C THR A 92 2.43 2.10 -16.55
N ASP A 93 1.83 2.60 -17.63
CA ASP A 93 1.20 3.93 -17.66
C ASP A 93 -0.23 3.90 -17.08
N GLN A 94 -0.73 2.73 -16.69
CA GLN A 94 -2.03 2.61 -16.06
C GLN A 94 -1.95 3.00 -14.58
N MET A 95 -3.04 3.53 -14.05
CA MET A 95 -3.17 3.92 -12.66
C MET A 95 -3.96 2.87 -11.87
N SER A 96 -3.66 2.75 -10.58
CA SER A 96 -4.35 1.86 -9.65
C SER A 96 -4.56 2.53 -8.30
N THR A 97 -5.70 2.23 -7.67
CA THR A 97 -6.02 2.64 -6.30
C THR A 97 -5.40 1.74 -5.23
N TYR A 98 -4.80 0.63 -5.62
CA TYR A 98 -4.22 -0.35 -4.69
C TYR A 98 -2.91 -0.95 -5.25
N TYR A 99 -2.22 -1.63 -4.38
CA TYR A 99 -1.11 -2.53 -4.70
C TYR A 99 -1.27 -3.83 -3.91
N ARG A 100 -0.46 -4.85 -4.20
CA ARG A 100 -0.45 -6.10 -3.44
C ARG A 100 0.86 -6.29 -2.69
N SER A 101 0.81 -6.99 -1.58
CA SER A 101 2.00 -7.58 -0.99
C SER A 101 2.25 -8.95 -1.60
N ILE A 102 3.52 -9.32 -1.66
CA ILE A 102 3.97 -10.61 -2.18
C ILE A 102 4.84 -11.34 -1.18
N ILE A 103 4.80 -12.65 -1.26
CA ILE A 103 5.69 -13.56 -0.58
C ILE A 103 6.67 -14.08 -1.61
N LEU A 104 7.93 -13.67 -1.49
CA LEU A 104 9.00 -13.89 -2.45
C LEU A 104 9.95 -14.98 -1.95
N ALA A 105 10.04 -16.10 -2.67
CA ALA A 105 11.04 -17.13 -2.43
C ALA A 105 12.37 -16.77 -3.07
N GLY A 106 13.47 -17.09 -2.37
CA GLY A 106 14.84 -16.80 -2.77
C GLY A 106 15.58 -17.98 -3.36
N PRO A 107 16.92 -17.82 -3.61
CA PRO A 107 17.75 -18.82 -4.26
C PRO A 107 18.19 -19.98 -3.35
N SER A 108 17.84 -19.98 -2.07
CA SER A 108 18.16 -21.10 -1.17
C SER A 108 17.47 -22.39 -1.61
N GLU A 109 17.96 -23.54 -1.20
CA GLU A 109 17.37 -24.84 -1.51
C GLU A 109 15.89 -24.88 -1.07
N LYS A 110 15.57 -24.39 0.14
CA LYS A 110 14.19 -24.36 0.64
C LYS A 110 13.32 -23.35 -0.13
N GLY A 111 13.82 -22.18 -0.45
CA GLY A 111 13.10 -21.20 -1.27
C GLY A 111 12.74 -21.77 -2.64
N GLN A 112 13.68 -22.45 -3.30
CA GLN A 112 13.43 -23.09 -4.61
C GLN A 112 12.51 -24.31 -4.52
N GLU A 113 12.53 -25.07 -3.42
CA GLU A 113 11.55 -26.13 -3.16
C GLU A 113 10.13 -25.58 -3.09
N LEU A 114 9.90 -24.52 -2.32
CA LEU A 114 8.59 -23.87 -2.20
C LEU A 114 8.12 -23.33 -3.55
N LEU A 115 9.01 -22.66 -4.28
CA LEU A 115 8.71 -22.13 -5.60
C LEU A 115 8.34 -23.22 -6.61
N ALA A 116 9.04 -24.33 -6.58
CA ALA A 116 8.75 -25.47 -7.46
C ALA A 116 7.36 -26.07 -7.19
N LYS A 117 6.95 -26.21 -5.93
CA LYS A 117 5.60 -26.65 -5.57
C LYS A 117 4.54 -25.71 -6.15
N VAL A 118 4.67 -24.40 -5.94
CA VAL A 118 3.74 -23.41 -6.48
C VAL A 118 3.67 -23.46 -8.01
N ASN A 119 4.80 -23.50 -8.68
CA ASN A 119 4.86 -23.57 -10.16
C ASN A 119 4.24 -24.86 -10.71
N ASN A 120 4.29 -25.96 -9.96
CA ASN A 120 3.63 -27.22 -10.29
C ASN A 120 2.12 -27.21 -9.97
N GLY A 121 1.59 -26.17 -9.36
CA GLY A 121 0.18 -26.07 -8.95
C GLY A 121 -0.13 -26.84 -7.67
N GLU A 122 0.88 -27.12 -6.86
CA GLU A 122 0.71 -27.73 -5.54
C GLU A 122 0.44 -26.64 -4.50
N GLU A 123 -0.50 -26.88 -3.59
CA GLU A 123 -0.75 -26.00 -2.46
C GLU A 123 0.36 -26.16 -1.41
N LEU A 124 0.86 -25.03 -0.90
CA LEU A 124 1.80 -25.04 0.21
C LEU A 124 1.06 -25.35 1.52
N THR A 125 1.65 -26.20 2.32
CA THR A 125 1.15 -26.49 3.68
C THR A 125 1.75 -25.50 4.68
N TRP A 126 1.15 -25.41 5.89
CA TRP A 126 1.77 -24.66 6.99
C TRP A 126 3.19 -25.17 7.29
N ASP A 127 3.41 -26.47 7.31
CA ASP A 127 4.73 -27.07 7.58
C ASP A 127 5.78 -26.66 6.52
N ASP A 128 5.37 -26.57 5.26
CA ASP A 128 6.23 -26.05 4.19
C ASP A 128 6.72 -24.64 4.51
N LEU A 129 5.81 -23.76 4.88
CA LEU A 129 6.09 -22.35 5.17
C LEU A 129 6.83 -22.17 6.51
N ASN A 130 6.41 -22.89 7.55
CA ASN A 130 7.00 -22.80 8.89
C ASN A 130 8.43 -23.34 8.96
N SER A 131 8.79 -24.27 8.07
CA SER A 131 10.16 -24.81 7.98
C SER A 131 11.14 -23.87 7.28
N ALA A 132 10.65 -22.81 6.63
CA ALA A 132 11.46 -21.81 5.96
C ALA A 132 11.86 -20.66 6.91
N THR A 133 12.99 -20.01 6.64
CA THR A 133 13.41 -18.77 7.31
C THR A 133 12.85 -17.57 6.56
N TRP A 134 12.07 -16.74 7.24
CA TRP A 134 11.40 -15.58 6.68
C TRP A 134 12.09 -14.28 7.06
N ALA A 135 12.41 -13.42 6.09
CA ALA A 135 12.78 -12.03 6.32
C ALA A 135 11.53 -11.15 6.26
N VAL A 136 11.20 -10.51 7.38
CA VAL A 136 9.98 -9.70 7.54
C VAL A 136 10.33 -8.28 7.99
N MET A 137 9.40 -7.35 7.84
CA MET A 137 9.52 -6.00 8.39
C MET A 137 8.97 -5.93 9.82
N GLY A 138 9.01 -4.75 10.41
CA GLY A 138 8.34 -4.52 11.70
C GLY A 138 6.82 -4.68 11.63
N PRO A 139 6.15 -4.96 12.76
CA PRO A 139 4.73 -5.34 12.82
C PRO A 139 3.75 -4.24 12.37
N THR A 140 4.21 -3.01 12.18
CA THR A 140 3.40 -1.90 11.66
C THR A 140 3.49 -1.74 10.14
N SER A 141 4.29 -2.56 9.46
CA SER A 141 4.44 -2.50 8.00
C SER A 141 3.28 -3.22 7.31
N ALA A 142 2.49 -2.51 6.51
CA ALA A 142 1.37 -3.10 5.77
C ALA A 142 1.84 -4.28 4.89
N SER A 143 2.68 -4.03 3.89
CA SER A 143 3.12 -5.07 2.95
C SER A 143 4.27 -5.96 3.46
N GLY A 144 4.95 -5.55 4.52
CA GLY A 144 6.10 -6.30 5.06
C GLY A 144 5.78 -7.16 6.28
N TYR A 145 4.53 -7.10 6.79
CA TYR A 145 4.12 -7.87 7.97
C TYR A 145 2.61 -8.11 8.03
N ILE A 146 1.79 -7.06 7.97
CA ILE A 146 0.37 -7.14 8.33
C ILE A 146 -0.41 -7.96 7.31
N TYR A 147 -0.40 -7.56 6.04
CA TYR A 147 -1.13 -8.28 4.99
C TYR A 147 -0.60 -9.70 4.73
N PRO A 148 0.71 -9.96 4.77
CA PRO A 148 1.21 -11.34 4.80
C PRO A 148 0.72 -12.15 6.00
N SER A 149 0.57 -11.53 7.18
CA SER A 149 -0.02 -12.21 8.34
C SER A 149 -1.50 -12.53 8.14
N LEU A 150 -2.28 -11.61 7.56
CA LEU A 150 -3.68 -11.87 7.19
C LEU A 150 -3.78 -12.98 6.15
N TRP A 151 -2.90 -13.00 5.14
CA TRP A 151 -2.84 -14.07 4.14
C TRP A 151 -2.56 -15.45 4.77
N LEU A 152 -1.65 -15.52 5.75
CA LEU A 152 -1.39 -16.74 6.51
C LEU A 152 -2.59 -17.11 7.39
N GLN A 153 -3.24 -16.13 8.01
CA GLN A 153 -4.37 -16.36 8.91
C GLN A 153 -5.59 -16.94 8.16
N GLU A 154 -5.88 -16.40 6.99
CA GLU A 154 -6.98 -16.88 6.15
C GLU A 154 -6.77 -18.35 5.72
N ARG A 155 -5.55 -18.71 5.34
CA ARG A 155 -5.24 -20.04 4.78
C ARG A 155 -4.93 -21.10 5.82
N TYR A 156 -4.28 -20.71 6.91
CA TYR A 156 -3.72 -21.66 7.89
C TYR A 156 -4.17 -21.40 9.32
N GLY A 157 -4.91 -20.32 9.59
CA GLY A 157 -5.26 -19.88 10.95
C GLY A 157 -4.05 -19.45 11.78
N LYS A 158 -2.97 -19.02 11.13
CA LYS A 158 -1.67 -18.66 11.68
C LYS A 158 -1.22 -17.31 11.14
N THR A 159 -0.24 -16.69 11.80
CA THR A 159 0.33 -15.39 11.40
C THR A 159 1.85 -15.49 11.30
N ILE A 160 2.50 -14.40 10.88
CA ILE A 160 3.97 -14.29 10.92
C ILE A 160 4.51 -14.51 12.36
N ALA A 161 3.75 -14.14 13.40
CA ALA A 161 4.16 -14.36 14.78
C ALA A 161 4.19 -15.84 15.20
N ASP A 162 3.52 -16.71 14.47
CA ASP A 162 3.52 -18.17 14.70
C ASP A 162 4.66 -18.90 13.97
N LEU A 163 5.42 -18.20 13.11
CA LEU A 163 6.55 -18.79 12.40
C LEU A 163 7.73 -19.05 13.33
N ASP A 164 8.31 -20.24 13.28
CA ASP A 164 9.47 -20.62 14.09
C ASP A 164 10.72 -19.80 13.74
N ASN A 165 10.86 -19.38 12.48
CA ASN A 165 12.05 -18.73 11.95
C ASN A 165 11.72 -17.43 11.19
N ALA A 166 11.12 -16.45 11.86
CA ALA A 166 10.94 -15.11 11.31
C ALA A 166 12.02 -14.16 11.84
N VAL A 167 12.72 -13.48 10.92
CA VAL A 167 13.79 -12.54 11.23
C VAL A 167 13.37 -11.14 10.76
N GLN A 168 13.24 -10.22 11.69
CA GLN A 168 12.93 -8.83 11.38
C GLN A 168 14.13 -8.14 10.74
N SER A 169 13.86 -7.35 9.69
CA SER A 169 14.79 -6.49 9.00
C SER A 169 14.40 -5.01 9.17
N ASP A 170 15.40 -4.13 9.17
CA ASP A 170 15.19 -2.68 9.29
C ASP A 170 14.75 -2.05 7.97
N SER A 171 14.98 -2.74 6.86
CA SER A 171 14.63 -2.27 5.52
C SER A 171 14.40 -3.43 4.55
N TYR A 172 13.64 -3.18 3.48
CA TYR A 172 13.48 -4.15 2.39
C TYR A 172 14.82 -4.47 1.69
N THR A 173 15.75 -3.52 1.64
CA THR A 173 17.11 -3.76 1.11
C THR A 173 17.86 -4.79 1.97
N THR A 174 17.73 -4.72 3.29
CA THR A 174 18.30 -5.72 4.21
C THR A 174 17.64 -7.09 4.02
N SER A 175 16.31 -7.13 3.86
CA SER A 175 15.58 -8.38 3.56
C SER A 175 16.05 -9.01 2.25
N LEU A 176 16.21 -8.22 1.19
CA LEU A 176 16.74 -8.68 -0.09
C LEU A 176 18.16 -9.22 0.00
N ALA A 177 19.05 -8.57 0.77
CA ALA A 177 20.41 -9.06 0.97
C ALA A 177 20.43 -10.40 1.72
N ARG A 178 19.55 -10.58 2.72
CA ARG A 178 19.38 -11.86 3.42
C ARG A 178 18.85 -12.94 2.48
N LEU A 179 17.90 -12.58 1.62
CA LEU A 179 17.34 -13.50 0.62
C LEU A 179 18.42 -13.93 -0.38
N ALA A 180 19.17 -12.97 -0.95
CA ALA A 180 20.21 -13.22 -1.94
C ALA A 180 21.35 -14.11 -1.39
N SER A 181 21.70 -13.93 -0.12
CA SER A 181 22.76 -14.71 0.56
C SER A 181 22.29 -16.07 1.09
N GLY A 182 21.00 -16.41 0.99
CA GLY A 182 20.41 -17.62 1.57
C GLY A 182 20.32 -17.61 3.10
N GLN A 183 20.44 -16.44 3.74
CA GLN A 183 20.16 -16.28 5.17
C GLN A 183 18.65 -16.25 5.46
N ALA A 184 17.85 -15.96 4.45
CA ALA A 184 16.42 -16.15 4.45
C ALA A 184 16.02 -16.93 3.19
N ASP A 185 15.03 -17.81 3.34
CA ASP A 185 14.46 -18.59 2.24
C ASP A 185 13.36 -17.82 1.53
N VAL A 186 12.65 -17.01 2.31
CA VAL A 186 11.47 -16.23 1.91
C VAL A 186 11.55 -14.83 2.47
N MET A 187 11.01 -13.86 1.74
CA MET A 187 10.75 -12.52 2.26
C MET A 187 9.35 -12.03 1.88
N VAL A 188 8.85 -11.06 2.61
CA VAL A 188 7.58 -10.37 2.32
C VAL A 188 7.83 -8.92 1.92
N SER A 189 7.08 -8.42 0.95
CA SER A 189 7.27 -7.08 0.42
C SER A 189 6.09 -6.61 -0.43
N PHE A 190 6.14 -5.36 -0.87
CA PHE A 190 5.25 -4.82 -1.90
C PHE A 190 5.54 -5.41 -3.29
N GLY A 191 4.52 -5.50 -4.15
CA GLY A 191 4.54 -6.25 -5.41
C GLY A 191 5.64 -5.86 -6.41
N HIS A 192 6.09 -4.62 -6.44
CA HIS A 192 7.11 -4.15 -7.38
C HIS A 192 8.54 -4.09 -6.80
N ILE A 193 8.84 -4.94 -5.82
CA ILE A 193 10.17 -4.97 -5.17
C ILE A 193 11.27 -5.41 -6.14
N ARG A 194 10.98 -6.38 -7.04
CA ARG A 194 11.96 -6.89 -7.99
C ARG A 194 12.32 -5.83 -9.04
N THR A 195 11.34 -5.13 -9.60
CA THR A 195 11.56 -4.02 -10.56
C THR A 195 12.49 -2.97 -9.99
N LYS A 196 12.25 -2.57 -8.74
CA LYS A 196 13.07 -1.55 -8.08
C LYS A 196 14.51 -1.99 -7.81
N ASN A 197 14.76 -3.29 -7.65
CA ASN A 197 16.01 -3.81 -7.15
C ASN A 197 16.73 -4.76 -8.11
N ALA A 198 16.20 -5.01 -9.32
CA ALA A 198 16.78 -5.93 -10.28
C ALA A 198 18.25 -5.63 -10.62
N LYS A 199 18.59 -4.35 -10.78
CA LYS A 199 19.95 -3.91 -11.03
C LYS A 199 20.86 -4.13 -9.81
N ASP A 200 20.39 -3.74 -8.63
CA ASP A 200 21.15 -3.83 -7.40
C ASP A 200 21.30 -5.27 -6.87
N TRP A 201 20.45 -6.18 -7.33
CA TRP A 201 20.46 -7.57 -6.91
C TRP A 201 21.82 -8.23 -7.09
N LYS A 202 22.41 -8.13 -8.29
CA LYS A 202 23.76 -8.66 -8.58
C LYS A 202 24.87 -7.72 -8.14
N GLU A 203 24.68 -6.42 -8.31
CA GLU A 203 25.74 -5.45 -8.09
C GLU A 203 26.02 -5.19 -6.60
N LYS A 204 25.00 -5.27 -5.74
CA LYS A 204 25.13 -4.82 -4.34
C LYS A 204 24.54 -5.80 -3.30
N LEU A 205 23.57 -6.64 -3.68
CA LEU A 205 22.82 -7.45 -2.73
C LEU A 205 23.32 -8.90 -2.63
N GLY A 206 24.22 -9.31 -3.52
CA GLY A 206 24.85 -10.63 -3.47
C GLY A 206 24.20 -11.70 -4.36
N GLY A 207 23.26 -11.33 -5.22
CA GLY A 207 22.70 -12.25 -6.22
C GLY A 207 23.79 -12.77 -7.17
N THR A 208 23.72 -14.05 -7.50
CA THR A 208 24.71 -14.73 -8.36
C THR A 208 24.26 -14.81 -9.82
N ASP A 209 22.98 -14.58 -10.08
CA ASP A 209 22.37 -14.53 -11.40
C ASP A 209 21.33 -13.40 -11.44
N GLU A 210 20.62 -13.23 -12.56
CA GLU A 210 19.52 -12.26 -12.67
C GLU A 210 18.43 -12.57 -11.63
N MET A 211 17.83 -11.52 -11.06
CA MET A 211 16.86 -11.66 -9.98
C MET A 211 15.68 -12.57 -10.37
N VAL A 212 15.21 -12.49 -11.60
CA VAL A 212 14.12 -13.32 -12.12
C VAL A 212 14.45 -14.82 -12.13
N ASN A 213 15.72 -15.19 -12.31
CA ASN A 213 16.16 -16.57 -12.33
C ASN A 213 16.35 -17.16 -10.91
N GLN A 214 16.49 -16.29 -9.92
CA GLN A 214 16.81 -16.68 -8.54
C GLN A 214 15.63 -16.54 -7.57
N THR A 215 14.58 -15.84 -7.98
CA THR A 215 13.43 -15.53 -7.13
C THR A 215 12.12 -15.82 -7.82
N GLY A 216 11.10 -16.18 -7.05
CA GLY A 216 9.74 -16.34 -7.54
C GLY A 216 8.70 -16.07 -6.46
N ILE A 217 7.49 -15.77 -6.88
CA ILE A 217 6.38 -15.48 -5.99
C ILE A 217 5.72 -16.77 -5.56
N ILE A 218 5.52 -16.93 -4.25
CA ILE A 218 4.86 -18.11 -3.66
C ILE A 218 3.55 -17.76 -2.97
N GLY A 219 3.24 -16.48 -2.84
CA GLY A 219 1.98 -15.97 -2.31
C GLY A 219 1.75 -14.53 -2.70
N VAL A 220 0.48 -14.18 -2.87
CA VAL A 220 0.01 -12.83 -3.17
C VAL A 220 -1.13 -12.52 -2.21
N THR A 221 -1.12 -11.32 -1.62
CA THR A 221 -2.15 -10.91 -0.66
C THR A 221 -3.34 -10.25 -1.36
N GLU A 222 -4.42 -10.05 -0.60
CA GLU A 222 -5.48 -9.12 -0.96
C GLU A 222 -4.95 -7.72 -1.27
N PRO A 223 -5.71 -6.89 -2.01
CA PRO A 223 -5.35 -5.52 -2.30
C PRO A 223 -5.11 -4.69 -1.03
N ILE A 224 -4.07 -3.85 -1.06
CA ILE A 224 -3.77 -2.83 -0.08
C ILE A 224 -4.08 -1.49 -0.74
N TYR A 225 -5.19 -0.87 -0.36
CA TYR A 225 -5.61 0.40 -0.96
C TYR A 225 -4.68 1.54 -0.58
N ASN A 226 -4.47 2.46 -1.52
CA ASN A 226 -3.64 3.63 -1.34
C ASN A 226 -4.24 4.58 -0.30
N ASP A 227 -3.44 5.56 0.12
CA ASP A 227 -3.89 6.67 0.94
C ASP A 227 -5.08 7.38 0.27
N MET A 228 -5.84 8.13 1.04
CA MET A 228 -7.07 8.76 0.59
C MET A 228 -7.14 10.24 0.98
N ILE A 229 -8.09 10.93 0.39
CA ILE A 229 -8.69 12.14 0.95
C ILE A 229 -9.97 11.71 1.65
N ALA A 230 -9.99 11.82 2.98
CA ALA A 230 -11.18 11.57 3.78
C ALA A 230 -11.88 12.90 4.12
N TYR A 231 -13.17 12.85 4.39
CA TYR A 231 -13.94 14.00 4.87
C TYR A 231 -14.55 13.72 6.25
N SER A 232 -14.77 14.77 7.02
CA SER A 232 -15.40 14.71 8.34
C SER A 232 -16.91 14.62 8.22
N LYS A 233 -17.52 13.61 8.87
CA LYS A 233 -18.97 13.52 9.04
C LYS A 233 -19.50 14.59 10.03
N ASN A 234 -18.63 15.19 10.83
CA ASN A 234 -18.96 16.23 11.81
C ASN A 234 -18.81 17.67 11.25
N SER A 235 -18.35 17.82 10.00
CA SER A 235 -18.31 19.10 9.29
C SER A 235 -19.68 19.43 8.70
N GLU A 236 -20.24 20.62 9.00
CA GLU A 236 -21.49 21.10 8.39
C GLU A 236 -21.35 21.26 6.88
N LEU A 237 -20.19 21.72 6.40
CA LEU A 237 -19.91 21.91 4.99
C LEU A 237 -19.93 20.57 4.23
N MET A 238 -19.39 19.51 4.84
CA MET A 238 -19.35 18.18 4.24
C MET A 238 -20.69 17.43 4.29
N GLN A 239 -21.73 17.96 4.94
CA GLN A 239 -23.09 17.41 4.84
C GLN A 239 -23.77 17.73 3.49
N ASP A 240 -23.31 18.77 2.77
CA ASP A 240 -23.76 19.11 1.43
C ASP A 240 -23.14 18.14 0.39
N GLU A 241 -23.96 17.24 -0.14
CA GLU A 241 -23.53 16.24 -1.13
C GLU A 241 -23.09 16.87 -2.45
N ASP A 242 -23.75 17.94 -2.88
CA ASP A 242 -23.40 18.64 -4.12
C ASP A 242 -22.05 19.34 -3.96
N PHE A 243 -21.79 19.94 -2.79
CA PHE A 243 -20.49 20.53 -2.48
C PHE A 243 -19.39 19.44 -2.40
N ARG A 244 -19.64 18.31 -1.71
CA ARG A 244 -18.68 17.19 -1.66
C ARG A 244 -18.33 16.70 -3.06
N LYS A 245 -19.38 16.59 -3.93
CA LYS A 245 -19.14 16.19 -5.31
C LYS A 245 -18.29 17.19 -6.06
N ALA A 246 -18.59 18.48 -5.96
CA ALA A 246 -17.81 19.54 -6.60
C ALA A 246 -16.37 19.54 -6.10
N LEU A 247 -16.15 19.34 -4.79
CA LEU A 247 -14.82 19.26 -4.18
C LEU A 247 -14.03 18.06 -4.69
N GLY A 248 -14.64 16.88 -4.73
CA GLY A 248 -14.01 15.66 -5.25
C GLY A 248 -13.64 15.81 -6.74
N ASP A 249 -14.58 16.27 -7.57
CA ASP A 249 -14.33 16.53 -9.00
C ASP A 249 -13.18 17.55 -9.16
N SER A 250 -13.10 18.58 -8.32
CA SER A 250 -12.02 19.57 -8.35
C SER A 250 -10.65 18.95 -8.09
N PHE A 251 -10.51 18.07 -7.11
CA PHE A 251 -9.26 17.36 -6.86
C PHE A 251 -8.87 16.44 -8.03
N ILE A 252 -9.83 15.73 -8.61
CA ILE A 252 -9.61 14.84 -9.76
C ILE A 252 -9.12 15.66 -10.96
N GLU A 253 -9.80 16.77 -11.29
CA GLU A 253 -9.45 17.63 -12.42
C GLU A 253 -8.10 18.33 -12.21
N LEU A 254 -7.83 18.83 -11.01
CA LEU A 254 -6.53 19.44 -10.69
C LEU A 254 -5.37 18.46 -10.83
N ALA A 255 -5.57 17.20 -10.45
CA ALA A 255 -4.54 16.17 -10.58
C ALA A 255 -4.18 15.84 -12.04
N GLU A 256 -4.99 16.25 -13.01
CA GLU A 256 -4.68 16.12 -14.45
C GLU A 256 -3.83 17.27 -14.97
N THR A 257 -3.79 18.41 -14.27
CA THR A 257 -2.98 19.59 -14.64
C THR A 257 -1.50 19.40 -14.31
N ASP A 258 -0.61 20.11 -15.00
CA ASP A 258 0.82 20.03 -14.70
C ASP A 258 1.16 20.56 -13.30
N GLU A 259 0.51 21.63 -12.86
CA GLU A 259 0.68 22.20 -11.51
C GLU A 259 0.16 21.27 -10.43
N GLY A 260 -1.03 20.69 -10.62
CA GLY A 260 -1.60 19.71 -9.69
C GLY A 260 -0.73 18.45 -9.58
N LYS A 261 -0.22 17.91 -10.68
CA LYS A 261 0.72 16.78 -10.68
C LYS A 261 1.97 17.07 -9.86
N GLU A 262 2.54 18.28 -9.99
CA GLU A 262 3.69 18.69 -9.18
C GLU A 262 3.35 18.71 -7.69
N ILE A 263 2.20 19.28 -7.32
CA ILE A 263 1.73 19.34 -5.94
C ILE A 263 1.51 17.95 -5.35
N PHE A 264 0.74 17.11 -6.02
CA PHE A 264 0.37 15.78 -5.51
C PHE A 264 1.52 14.78 -5.54
N SER A 265 2.55 15.00 -6.37
CA SER A 265 3.77 14.21 -6.37
C SER A 265 4.51 14.23 -5.02
N VAL A 266 4.36 15.30 -4.22
CA VAL A 266 4.90 15.41 -2.86
C VAL A 266 4.38 14.28 -1.95
N PHE A 267 3.15 13.82 -2.20
CA PHE A 267 2.51 12.71 -1.50
C PHE A 267 2.69 11.37 -2.22
N SER A 268 3.52 11.33 -3.29
CA SER A 268 3.66 10.17 -4.19
C SER A 268 2.33 9.73 -4.82
N GLN A 269 1.44 10.69 -5.08
CA GLN A 269 0.13 10.50 -5.69
C GLN A 269 0.14 11.11 -7.09
N ILE A 270 -0.51 10.48 -8.05
CA ILE A 270 -0.54 10.90 -9.46
C ILE A 270 -1.94 11.22 -9.96
N GLY A 271 -2.95 11.01 -9.14
CA GLY A 271 -4.35 11.25 -9.44
C GLY A 271 -5.25 10.75 -8.32
N TYR A 272 -6.54 10.86 -8.55
CA TYR A 272 -7.58 10.42 -7.62
C TYR A 272 -8.75 9.81 -8.38
N GLU A 273 -9.48 8.91 -7.73
CA GLU A 273 -10.82 8.49 -8.11
C GLU A 273 -11.74 8.43 -6.89
N TRP A 274 -13.04 8.38 -7.13
CA TRP A 274 -14.02 8.29 -6.05
C TRP A 274 -13.76 7.07 -5.18
N GLY A 275 -13.68 7.30 -3.87
CA GLY A 275 -13.39 6.24 -2.90
C GLY A 275 -14.64 5.50 -2.45
N ASP A 276 -14.42 4.34 -1.86
CA ASP A 276 -15.45 3.52 -1.22
C ASP A 276 -14.90 3.01 0.13
N ASP A 277 -15.65 3.24 1.21
CA ASP A 277 -15.29 2.79 2.56
C ASP A 277 -15.03 1.28 2.64
N ALA A 278 -15.79 0.48 1.87
CA ALA A 278 -15.62 -0.99 1.83
C ALA A 278 -14.25 -1.43 1.32
N ASN A 279 -13.56 -0.61 0.53
CA ASN A 279 -12.20 -0.90 0.05
C ASN A 279 -11.18 -0.98 1.20
N TYR A 280 -11.51 -0.45 2.37
CA TYR A 280 -10.64 -0.43 3.56
C TYR A 280 -10.98 -1.49 4.61
N ASP A 281 -11.82 -2.48 4.28
CA ASP A 281 -12.12 -3.61 5.17
C ASP A 281 -10.87 -4.45 5.47
N GLY A 282 -9.93 -4.55 4.52
CA GLY A 282 -8.61 -5.14 4.76
C GLY A 282 -7.81 -4.41 5.85
N GLU A 283 -7.88 -3.08 5.88
CA GLU A 283 -7.24 -2.28 6.93
C GLU A 283 -7.94 -2.46 8.31
N ARG A 284 -9.26 -2.65 8.34
CA ARG A 284 -9.99 -3.00 9.57
C ARG A 284 -9.52 -4.34 10.13
N ALA A 285 -9.44 -5.36 9.27
CA ALA A 285 -8.91 -6.67 9.65
C ALA A 285 -7.45 -6.58 10.12
N ALA A 286 -6.65 -5.72 9.47
CA ALA A 286 -5.27 -5.44 9.87
C ALA A 286 -5.18 -4.84 11.28
N GLN A 287 -6.04 -3.88 11.61
CA GLN A 287 -6.09 -3.27 12.94
C GLN A 287 -6.55 -4.26 14.03
N GLU A 288 -7.49 -5.14 13.71
CA GLU A 288 -7.92 -6.21 14.64
C GLU A 288 -6.79 -7.20 14.90
N LEU A 289 -6.06 -7.60 13.85
CA LEU A 289 -4.87 -8.45 14.00
C LEU A 289 -3.83 -7.81 14.92
N LEU A 290 -3.48 -6.54 14.69
CA LEU A 290 -2.51 -5.81 15.52
C LEU A 290 -2.94 -5.74 16.99
N LYS A 291 -4.23 -5.56 17.27
CA LYS A 291 -4.75 -5.59 18.65
C LYS A 291 -4.60 -6.97 19.31
N SER A 292 -4.68 -8.03 18.51
CA SER A 292 -4.56 -9.41 19.03
C SER A 292 -3.10 -9.81 19.33
N LEU A 293 -2.11 -9.10 18.75
CA LEU A 293 -0.68 -9.37 18.93
C LEU A 293 -0.08 -8.60 20.13
N ASN A 294 -0.83 -7.65 20.72
CA ASN A 294 -0.44 -6.86 21.90
C ASN A 294 -1.12 -7.38 23.17
#